data_3ec85978283a13eb0958becb1f5f5a1c
#
_entry.id   3ec85978283a13eb0958becb1f5f5a1c
#
_cell.length_a   1.000
_cell.length_b   1.000
_cell.length_c   1.000
_cell.angle_alpha   90.00
_cell.angle_beta   90.00
_cell.angle_gamma   90.00
#
_symmetry.space_group_name_H-M   'P 1'
#
loop_
_entity.id
_entity.type
_entity.pdbx_description
1 polymer ?
#
loop_
_entity_poly.entity_id
_entity_poly.type
_entity_poly.pdbx_seq_one_letter_code
_entity_poly.pdbx_strand_id
1 'polypeptide(L)'
;MFDSFDFDEEQKRVREELLGIKRFKTVDGETLMNKQIDHKEQIISSVLPVGLTLLAGAPKAGKSFFTLNLCIAVAKGESILGFPSKKGTVLYLSFEDTEDRIQARAMQMTDEMPSNFHFTNQAIRIDEGLIDALDDFIRNHPDTVLIAIDTLNYIRPESKNANLYEKDYNDLIPLHKFTQSHNVSLLVVHHTRKMQDNDQYNAVSGSTALV
;
A
#
# COMPACT_ATOMS: atom_id res chain seq x y z
N MET A 1 27.54 -47.64 -12.78
CA MET A 1 27.31 -46.71 -13.87
C MET A 1 27.35 -45.35 -13.20
N PHE A 2 28.52 -44.70 -13.20
CA PHE A 2 28.71 -43.40 -12.57
C PHE A 2 28.14 -42.34 -13.55
N ASP A 3 27.17 -41.57 -13.08
CA ASP A 3 26.67 -40.39 -13.82
C ASP A 3 27.88 -39.53 -14.16
N SER A 4 28.00 -39.20 -15.43
CA SER A 4 28.95 -38.19 -15.92
C SER A 4 28.53 -36.85 -15.33
N PHE A 5 29.12 -36.51 -14.19
CA PHE A 5 29.03 -35.16 -13.64
C PHE A 5 29.53 -34.21 -14.74
N ASP A 6 28.64 -33.31 -15.18
CA ASP A 6 28.94 -32.39 -16.29
C ASP A 6 29.93 -31.33 -15.80
N PHE A 7 31.23 -31.70 -15.81
CA PHE A 7 32.34 -30.86 -15.34
C PHE A 7 32.42 -29.52 -16.10
N ASP A 8 31.92 -29.50 -17.34
CA ASP A 8 31.90 -28.32 -18.18
C ASP A 8 30.83 -27.28 -17.73
N GLU A 9 29.68 -27.72 -17.28
CA GLU A 9 28.65 -26.82 -16.76
C GLU A 9 29.05 -26.18 -15.43
N GLU A 10 29.69 -26.93 -14.53
CA GLU A 10 30.19 -26.43 -13.25
C GLU A 10 31.31 -25.41 -13.43
N GLN A 11 32.27 -25.67 -14.31
CA GLN A 11 33.32 -24.71 -14.65
C GLN A 11 32.80 -23.47 -15.31
N LYS A 12 31.78 -23.60 -16.16
CA LYS A 12 31.10 -22.46 -16.77
C LYS A 12 30.37 -21.59 -15.76
N ARG A 13 29.67 -22.20 -14.78
CA ARG A 13 29.02 -21.48 -13.65
C ARG A 13 30.03 -20.72 -12.81
N VAL A 14 31.11 -21.38 -12.39
CA VAL A 14 32.17 -20.75 -11.58
C VAL A 14 32.83 -19.59 -12.32
N ARG A 15 33.10 -19.75 -13.62
CA ARG A 15 33.69 -18.69 -14.45
C ARG A 15 32.77 -17.48 -14.61
N GLU A 16 31.46 -17.72 -14.75
CA GLU A 16 30.44 -16.68 -14.90
C GLU A 16 30.20 -15.94 -13.56
N GLU A 17 30.28 -16.64 -12.43
CA GLU A 17 30.20 -16.06 -11.09
C GLU A 17 31.43 -15.16 -10.83
N LEU A 18 32.62 -15.59 -11.22
CA LEU A 18 33.85 -14.79 -11.15
C LEU A 18 33.80 -13.55 -12.05
N LEU A 19 33.09 -13.60 -13.17
CA LEU A 19 32.92 -12.48 -14.10
C LEU A 19 31.77 -11.54 -13.69
N GLY A 20 31.03 -11.84 -12.61
CA GLY A 20 29.90 -11.03 -12.13
C GLY A 20 28.70 -11.00 -13.10
N ILE A 21 28.54 -12.00 -13.96
CA ILE A 21 27.46 -12.07 -14.96
C ILE A 21 26.13 -12.33 -14.24
N LYS A 22 25.26 -11.32 -14.18
CA LYS A 22 23.90 -11.46 -13.63
C LYS A 22 23.00 -12.13 -14.64
N ARG A 23 22.34 -13.22 -14.21
CA ARG A 23 21.33 -13.93 -15.03
C ARG A 23 19.93 -13.68 -14.50
N PHE A 24 18.97 -13.58 -15.40
CA PHE A 24 17.56 -13.59 -15.03
C PHE A 24 17.14 -14.98 -14.55
N LYS A 25 16.43 -15.05 -13.44
CA LYS A 25 15.69 -16.25 -13.05
C LYS A 25 14.40 -16.28 -13.87
N THR A 26 14.34 -17.11 -14.89
CA THR A 26 13.18 -17.26 -15.74
C THR A 26 12.37 -18.48 -15.38
N VAL A 27 11.08 -18.43 -15.63
CA VAL A 27 10.14 -19.55 -15.57
C VAL A 27 9.49 -19.61 -16.94
N ASP A 28 9.44 -20.78 -17.56
CA ASP A 28 8.75 -20.96 -18.84
C ASP A 28 7.23 -20.93 -18.66
N GLY A 29 6.50 -20.73 -19.77
CA GLY A 29 5.06 -20.56 -19.75
C GLY A 29 4.30 -21.78 -19.23
N GLU A 30 4.74 -22.99 -19.55
CA GLU A 30 4.09 -24.23 -19.10
C GLU A 30 4.26 -24.41 -17.58
N THR A 31 5.46 -24.21 -17.08
CA THR A 31 5.77 -24.24 -15.64
C THR A 31 4.97 -23.16 -14.89
N LEU A 32 4.86 -21.94 -15.46
CA LEU A 32 4.11 -20.84 -14.86
C LEU A 32 2.63 -21.17 -14.76
N MET A 33 2.03 -21.73 -15.80
CA MET A 33 0.60 -22.10 -15.83
C MET A 33 0.25 -23.22 -14.86
N ASN A 34 1.17 -24.15 -14.62
CA ASN A 34 0.99 -25.28 -13.71
C ASN A 34 1.43 -24.98 -12.28
N LYS A 35 2.07 -23.82 -12.06
CA LYS A 35 2.53 -23.42 -10.73
C LYS A 35 1.34 -23.06 -9.85
N GLN A 36 1.24 -23.72 -8.70
CA GLN A 36 0.30 -23.30 -7.66
C GLN A 36 0.79 -21.97 -7.09
N ILE A 37 0.08 -20.88 -7.40
CA ILE A 37 0.39 -19.53 -6.93
C ILE A 37 -0.59 -19.22 -5.80
N ASP A 38 -0.06 -18.94 -4.62
CA ASP A 38 -0.87 -18.41 -3.52
C ASP A 38 -1.31 -16.99 -3.89
N HIS A 39 -2.62 -16.80 -4.02
CA HIS A 39 -3.18 -15.48 -4.25
C HIS A 39 -2.94 -14.60 -3.02
N LYS A 40 -2.58 -13.33 -3.26
CA LYS A 40 -2.46 -12.37 -2.16
C LYS A 40 -3.76 -12.33 -1.37
N GLU A 41 -3.64 -12.33 -0.05
CA GLU A 41 -4.76 -12.14 0.85
C GLU A 41 -5.47 -10.82 0.54
N GLN A 42 -6.80 -10.82 0.65
CA GLN A 42 -7.61 -9.63 0.44
C GLN A 42 -8.26 -9.22 1.75
N ILE A 43 -8.07 -7.97 2.12
CA ILE A 43 -8.67 -7.37 3.33
C ILE A 43 -10.15 -7.06 3.07
N ILE A 44 -10.47 -6.64 1.85
CA ILE A 44 -11.85 -6.59 1.35
C ILE A 44 -11.88 -7.36 0.04
N SER A 45 -12.67 -8.41 -0.01
CA SER A 45 -12.75 -9.30 -1.17
C SER A 45 -12.98 -8.52 -2.45
N SER A 46 -12.17 -8.78 -3.47
CA SER A 46 -12.22 -8.15 -4.81
C SER A 46 -12.01 -6.63 -4.84
N VAL A 47 -11.74 -5.98 -3.69
CA VAL A 47 -11.62 -4.52 -3.59
C VAL A 47 -10.26 -4.09 -3.05
N LEU A 48 -9.81 -4.66 -1.94
CA LEU A 48 -8.61 -4.21 -1.24
C LEU A 48 -7.68 -5.39 -0.92
N PRO A 49 -6.64 -5.63 -1.74
CA PRO A 49 -5.65 -6.66 -1.47
C PRO A 49 -4.65 -6.20 -0.39
N VAL A 50 -3.91 -7.16 0.16
CA VAL A 50 -2.67 -6.87 0.89
C VAL A 50 -1.67 -6.21 -0.05
N GLY A 51 -1.03 -5.15 0.42
CA GLY A 51 -0.08 -4.34 -0.34
C GLY A 51 -0.46 -2.86 -0.38
N LEU A 52 0.21 -2.09 -1.21
CA LEU A 52 -0.03 -0.66 -1.38
C LEU A 52 -1.16 -0.43 -2.40
N THR A 53 -2.18 0.32 -1.99
CA THR A 53 -3.30 0.73 -2.86
C THR A 53 -3.45 2.25 -2.81
N LEU A 54 -3.63 2.88 -3.98
CA LEU A 54 -3.91 4.32 -4.08
C LEU A 54 -5.39 4.56 -4.35
N LEU A 55 -6.02 5.40 -3.53
CA LEU A 55 -7.35 5.95 -3.76
C LEU A 55 -7.22 7.36 -4.31
N ALA A 56 -7.21 7.50 -5.62
CA ALA A 56 -7.06 8.78 -6.29
C ALA A 56 -8.40 9.39 -6.72
N GLY A 57 -8.48 10.71 -6.71
CA GLY A 57 -9.67 11.43 -7.19
C GLY A 57 -9.66 12.91 -6.87
N ALA A 58 -10.57 13.67 -7.50
CA ALA A 58 -10.70 15.10 -7.32
C ALA A 58 -10.92 15.49 -5.84
N PRO A 59 -10.46 16.69 -5.40
CA PRO A 59 -10.81 17.21 -4.09
C PRO A 59 -12.34 17.25 -3.90
N LYS A 60 -12.80 16.99 -2.67
CA LYS A 60 -14.23 16.97 -2.29
C LYS A 60 -15.07 15.86 -2.95
N ALA A 61 -14.44 14.83 -3.54
CA ALA A 61 -15.14 13.68 -4.13
C ALA A 61 -15.60 12.63 -3.07
N GLY A 62 -15.46 12.91 -1.78
CA GLY A 62 -15.91 12.01 -0.71
C GLY A 62 -14.88 10.95 -0.30
N LYS A 63 -13.62 11.03 -0.78
CA LYS A 63 -12.59 10.00 -0.50
C LYS A 63 -12.36 9.78 1.00
N SER A 64 -12.17 10.84 1.79
CA SER A 64 -11.95 10.73 3.25
C SER A 64 -13.14 10.11 3.98
N PHE A 65 -14.38 10.46 3.57
CA PHE A 65 -15.60 9.84 4.11
C PHE A 65 -15.67 8.35 3.77
N PHE A 66 -15.37 7.99 2.53
CA PHE A 66 -15.31 6.59 2.09
C PHE A 66 -14.21 5.82 2.81
N THR A 67 -13.00 6.40 2.95
CA THR A 67 -11.87 5.79 3.65
C THR A 67 -12.19 5.52 5.12
N LEU A 68 -12.79 6.48 5.83
CA LEU A 68 -13.22 6.30 7.22
C LEU A 68 -14.24 5.16 7.34
N ASN A 69 -15.26 5.13 6.47
CA ASN A 69 -16.27 4.07 6.46
C ASN A 69 -15.64 2.68 6.20
N LEU A 70 -14.70 2.61 5.25
CA LEU A 70 -13.96 1.39 4.95
C LEU A 70 -13.14 0.92 6.16
N CYS A 71 -12.45 1.83 6.83
CA CYS A 71 -11.69 1.53 8.04
C CYS A 71 -12.56 1.00 9.18
N ILE A 72 -13.73 1.60 9.40
CA ILE A 72 -14.71 1.15 10.41
C ILE A 72 -15.23 -0.25 10.05
N ALA A 73 -15.63 -0.48 8.81
CA ALA A 73 -16.14 -1.77 8.34
C ALA A 73 -15.09 -2.89 8.53
N VAL A 74 -13.81 -2.63 8.19
CA VAL A 74 -12.72 -3.59 8.39
C VAL A 74 -12.48 -3.86 9.88
N ALA A 75 -12.44 -2.81 10.72
CA ALA A 75 -12.24 -2.99 12.16
C ALA A 75 -13.37 -3.81 12.81
N LYS A 76 -14.61 -3.68 12.32
CA LYS A 76 -15.78 -4.46 12.78
C LYS A 76 -15.87 -5.84 12.12
N GLY A 77 -15.26 -6.05 10.95
CA GLY A 77 -15.42 -7.24 10.11
C GLY A 77 -16.75 -7.25 9.37
N GLU A 78 -17.31 -6.08 9.10
CA GLU A 78 -18.56 -5.90 8.36
C GLU A 78 -18.30 -5.81 6.86
N SER A 79 -19.32 -6.17 6.06
CA SER A 79 -19.24 -6.01 4.61
C SER A 79 -19.30 -4.52 4.22
N ILE A 80 -18.52 -4.15 3.20
CA ILE A 80 -18.58 -2.82 2.58
C ILE A 80 -18.83 -2.95 1.08
N LEU A 81 -19.71 -2.13 0.52
CA LEU A 81 -20.14 -2.20 -0.89
C LEU A 81 -20.62 -3.61 -1.33
N GLY A 82 -21.12 -4.42 -0.40
CA GLY A 82 -21.52 -5.80 -0.66
C GLY A 82 -20.38 -6.83 -0.63
N PHE A 83 -19.15 -6.41 -0.39
CA PHE A 83 -17.98 -7.28 -0.28
C PHE A 83 -17.61 -7.55 1.18
N PRO A 84 -17.36 -8.81 1.57
CA PRO A 84 -16.95 -9.14 2.94
C PRO A 84 -15.54 -8.59 3.22
N SER A 85 -15.32 -8.15 4.46
CA SER A 85 -14.01 -7.72 4.95
C SER A 85 -13.42 -8.68 5.97
N LYS A 86 -12.07 -8.74 6.03
CA LYS A 86 -11.32 -9.40 7.08
C LYS A 86 -11.28 -8.50 8.30
N LYS A 87 -11.78 -8.99 9.45
CA LYS A 87 -11.69 -8.26 10.72
C LYS A 87 -10.23 -8.20 11.21
N GLY A 88 -9.79 -7.05 11.68
CA GLY A 88 -8.50 -6.86 12.33
C GLY A 88 -8.31 -5.44 12.82
N THR A 89 -7.13 -5.15 13.39
CA THR A 89 -6.79 -3.80 13.82
C THR A 89 -6.56 -2.89 12.62
N VAL A 90 -7.07 -1.67 12.73
CA VAL A 90 -6.99 -0.63 11.71
C VAL A 90 -6.33 0.62 12.29
N LEU A 91 -5.37 1.20 11.55
CA LEU A 91 -4.80 2.51 11.82
C LEU A 91 -5.23 3.50 10.73
N TYR A 92 -5.91 4.57 11.13
CA TYR A 92 -6.30 5.67 10.23
C TYR A 92 -5.53 6.95 10.56
N LEU A 93 -4.64 7.35 9.65
CA LEU A 93 -3.89 8.60 9.71
C LEU A 93 -4.63 9.63 8.86
N SER A 94 -5.30 10.61 9.51
CA SER A 94 -6.06 11.66 8.82
C SER A 94 -5.50 13.01 9.20
N PHE A 95 -4.85 13.67 8.27
CA PHE A 95 -4.11 14.92 8.53
C PHE A 95 -4.91 16.19 8.18
N GLU A 96 -6.03 16.04 7.47
CA GLU A 96 -6.89 17.16 7.08
C GLU A 96 -8.07 17.35 8.04
N ASP A 97 -8.37 16.35 8.85
CA ASP A 97 -9.51 16.35 9.77
C ASP A 97 -9.07 16.43 11.22
N THR A 98 -9.82 17.19 12.00
CA THR A 98 -9.68 17.24 13.46
C THR A 98 -10.42 16.07 14.13
N GLU A 99 -10.11 15.78 15.37
CA GLU A 99 -10.73 14.67 16.13
C GLU A 99 -12.26 14.81 16.19
N ASP A 100 -12.76 16.03 16.42
CA ASP A 100 -14.19 16.32 16.47
C ASP A 100 -14.88 16.07 15.12
N ARG A 101 -14.21 16.37 14.00
CA ARG A 101 -14.75 16.07 12.66
C ARG A 101 -14.78 14.57 12.37
N ILE A 102 -13.73 13.84 12.76
CA ILE A 102 -13.70 12.39 12.62
C ILE A 102 -14.78 11.75 13.49
N GLN A 103 -14.91 12.19 14.74
CA GLN A 103 -15.97 11.72 15.65
C GLN A 103 -17.37 11.98 15.06
N ALA A 104 -17.64 13.20 14.61
CA ALA A 104 -18.95 13.56 14.04
C ALA A 104 -19.28 12.74 12.78
N ARG A 105 -18.28 12.41 11.94
CA ARG A 105 -18.47 11.54 10.78
C ARG A 105 -18.68 10.08 11.18
N ALA A 106 -17.91 9.59 12.15
CA ALA A 106 -18.05 8.23 12.64
C ALA A 106 -19.44 7.99 13.23
N MET A 107 -19.99 8.94 14.00
CA MET A 107 -21.37 8.89 14.54
C MET A 107 -22.46 8.83 13.47
N GLN A 108 -22.17 9.26 12.23
CA GLN A 108 -23.11 9.12 11.10
C GLN A 108 -23.03 7.74 10.44
N MET A 109 -21.97 6.98 10.70
CA MET A 109 -21.70 5.67 10.07
C MET A 109 -21.99 4.51 10.99
N THR A 110 -21.84 4.70 12.31
CA THR A 110 -22.00 3.64 13.30
C THR A 110 -22.38 4.19 14.68
N ASP A 111 -23.17 3.42 15.42
CA ASP A 111 -23.54 3.71 16.80
C ASP A 111 -22.41 3.39 17.79
N GLU A 112 -21.47 2.51 17.40
CA GLU A 112 -20.37 2.07 18.25
C GLU A 112 -19.07 1.93 17.45
N MET A 113 -18.02 2.61 17.93
CA MET A 113 -16.66 2.48 17.39
C MET A 113 -15.94 1.30 18.03
N PRO A 114 -15.36 0.40 17.22
CA PRO A 114 -14.64 -0.75 17.77
C PRO A 114 -13.28 -0.33 18.36
N SER A 115 -12.85 -1.00 19.43
CA SER A 115 -11.61 -0.70 20.15
C SER A 115 -10.32 -0.97 19.33
N ASN A 116 -10.42 -1.77 18.28
CA ASN A 116 -9.35 -2.06 17.33
C ASN A 116 -9.27 -1.06 16.13
N PHE A 117 -10.06 0.03 16.20
CA PHE A 117 -9.89 1.18 15.30
C PHE A 117 -9.06 2.25 16.01
N HIS A 118 -7.88 2.53 15.46
CA HIS A 118 -6.97 3.55 15.95
C HIS A 118 -6.92 4.72 14.97
N PHE A 119 -6.85 5.93 15.53
CA PHE A 119 -6.80 7.16 14.75
C PHE A 119 -5.67 8.07 15.24
N THR A 120 -5.05 8.77 14.30
CA THR A 120 -4.13 9.88 14.59
C THR A 120 -4.21 10.96 13.52
N ASN A 121 -4.05 12.22 13.93
CA ASN A 121 -3.86 13.37 13.06
C ASN A 121 -2.44 13.92 13.11
N GLN A 122 -1.54 13.25 13.83
CA GLN A 122 -0.13 13.60 13.89
C GLN A 122 0.56 13.19 12.58
N ALA A 123 0.98 14.17 11.79
CA ALA A 123 1.74 13.91 10.57
C ALA A 123 3.20 13.63 10.91
N ILE A 124 3.72 12.51 10.38
CA ILE A 124 5.13 12.16 10.34
C ILE A 124 5.45 11.94 8.87
N ARG A 125 6.54 12.55 8.37
CA ARG A 125 6.96 12.36 6.98
C ARG A 125 7.78 11.10 6.80
N ILE A 126 7.88 10.62 5.57
CA ILE A 126 8.66 9.42 5.24
C ILE A 126 10.13 9.59 5.65
N ASP A 127 10.71 10.78 5.42
CA ASP A 127 12.09 11.12 5.79
C ASP A 127 12.25 11.51 7.27
N GLU A 128 11.17 11.61 8.03
CA GLU A 128 11.16 11.89 9.47
C GLU A 128 10.86 10.65 10.34
N GLY A 129 10.83 9.45 9.75
CA GLY A 129 10.65 8.19 10.47
C GLY A 129 9.21 7.63 10.44
N LEU A 130 8.39 7.97 9.45
CA LEU A 130 7.05 7.40 9.29
C LEU A 130 7.10 5.86 9.29
N ILE A 131 8.04 5.26 8.56
CA ILE A 131 8.13 3.81 8.46
C ILE A 131 8.40 3.18 9.83
N ASP A 132 9.33 3.77 10.62
CA ASP A 132 9.64 3.30 11.98
C ASP A 132 8.43 3.41 12.92
N ALA A 133 7.64 4.48 12.78
CA ALA A 133 6.42 4.67 13.55
C ALA A 133 5.33 3.63 13.18
N LEU A 134 5.20 3.31 11.89
CA LEU A 134 4.29 2.26 11.43
C LEU A 134 4.75 0.87 11.89
N ASP A 135 6.05 0.59 11.85
CA ASP A 135 6.65 -0.65 12.37
C ASP A 135 6.40 -0.79 13.88
N ASP A 136 6.54 0.29 14.63
CA ASP A 136 6.25 0.30 16.05
C ASP A 136 4.77 0.04 16.34
N PHE A 137 3.87 0.66 15.57
CA PHE A 137 2.43 0.42 15.68
C PHE A 137 2.09 -1.06 15.44
N ILE A 138 2.62 -1.69 14.39
CA ILE A 138 2.36 -3.12 14.10
C ILE A 138 2.93 -4.03 15.18
N ARG A 139 4.12 -3.72 15.74
CA ARG A 139 4.67 -4.50 16.86
C ARG A 139 3.75 -4.49 18.09
N ASN A 140 3.10 -3.36 18.35
CA ASN A 140 2.15 -3.23 19.46
C ASN A 140 0.74 -3.78 19.14
N HIS A 141 0.41 -3.91 17.84
CA HIS A 141 -0.88 -4.40 17.32
C HIS A 141 -0.65 -5.43 16.21
N PRO A 142 -0.23 -6.67 16.55
CA PRO A 142 0.18 -7.67 15.57
C PRO A 142 -0.96 -8.21 14.69
N ASP A 143 -2.21 -7.93 15.05
CA ASP A 143 -3.42 -8.23 14.29
C ASP A 143 -3.83 -7.09 13.33
N THR A 144 -2.93 -6.12 13.07
CA THR A 144 -3.17 -5.04 12.12
C THR A 144 -3.33 -5.59 10.71
N VAL A 145 -4.44 -5.26 10.06
CA VAL A 145 -4.75 -5.69 8.69
C VAL A 145 -4.79 -4.52 7.70
N LEU A 146 -5.11 -3.31 8.18
CA LEU A 146 -5.27 -2.12 7.35
C LEU A 146 -4.65 -0.90 8.01
N ILE A 147 -3.86 -0.18 7.22
CA ILE A 147 -3.40 1.17 7.52
C ILE A 147 -3.94 2.07 6.41
N ALA A 148 -4.60 3.18 6.76
CA ALA A 148 -5.09 4.15 5.81
C ALA A 148 -4.44 5.52 6.07
N ILE A 149 -3.96 6.17 5.02
CA ILE A 149 -3.29 7.48 5.07
C ILE A 149 -4.07 8.49 4.24
N ASP A 150 -4.55 9.54 4.86
CA ASP A 150 -5.32 10.62 4.23
C ASP A 150 -4.70 12.01 4.58
N THR A 151 -3.83 12.58 3.73
CA THR A 151 -3.51 12.18 2.37
C THR A 151 -1.98 12.04 2.17
N LEU A 152 -1.59 11.48 1.02
CA LEU A 152 -0.19 11.32 0.61
C LEU A 152 0.65 12.60 0.75
N ASN A 153 0.07 13.76 0.49
CA ASN A 153 0.79 15.03 0.52
C ASN A 153 1.42 15.36 1.87
N TYR A 154 0.83 14.93 2.98
CA TYR A 154 1.33 15.24 4.33
C TYR A 154 2.51 14.39 4.75
N ILE A 155 2.69 13.22 4.14
CA ILE A 155 3.78 12.30 4.47
C ILE A 155 4.97 12.39 3.51
N ARG A 156 4.86 13.21 2.46
CA ARG A 156 5.94 13.38 1.48
C ARG A 156 7.12 14.15 2.07
N PRO A 157 8.37 13.76 1.72
CA PRO A 157 9.56 14.52 2.05
C PRO A 157 9.52 15.95 1.51
N GLU A 158 10.10 16.91 2.24
CA GLU A 158 10.32 18.25 1.73
C GLU A 158 11.43 18.24 0.68
N SER A 159 11.07 18.35 -0.59
CA SER A 159 12.03 18.43 -1.67
C SER A 159 11.88 19.74 -2.43
N LYS A 160 12.98 20.50 -2.51
CA LYS A 160 13.01 21.80 -3.19
C LYS A 160 13.25 21.71 -4.70
N ASN A 161 13.74 20.58 -5.27
CA ASN A 161 14.25 20.53 -6.66
C ASN A 161 14.08 19.19 -7.39
N ALA A 162 13.11 18.35 -7.07
CA ALA A 162 12.95 17.07 -7.78
C ALA A 162 11.93 17.17 -8.92
N ASN A 163 12.23 16.49 -10.02
CA ASN A 163 11.31 16.27 -11.12
C ASN A 163 10.06 15.54 -10.57
N LEU A 164 8.85 16.04 -10.84
CA LEU A 164 7.62 15.54 -10.22
C LEU A 164 7.43 14.02 -10.37
N TYR A 165 7.85 13.48 -11.50
CA TYR A 165 7.78 12.05 -11.81
C TYR A 165 8.65 11.18 -10.91
N GLU A 166 9.92 11.55 -10.73
CA GLU A 166 10.86 10.82 -9.88
C GLU A 166 10.44 10.90 -8.41
N LYS A 167 9.83 12.02 -8.03
CA LYS A 167 9.35 12.24 -6.66
C LYS A 167 8.19 11.29 -6.32
N ASP A 168 7.17 11.22 -7.17
CA ASP A 168 5.99 10.40 -6.93
C ASP A 168 6.37 8.91 -6.78
N TYR A 169 7.28 8.42 -7.63
CA TYR A 169 7.75 7.04 -7.56
C TYR A 169 8.60 6.76 -6.31
N ASN A 170 9.55 7.65 -6.00
CA ASN A 170 10.46 7.47 -4.87
C ASN A 170 9.74 7.55 -3.51
N ASP A 171 8.70 8.38 -3.40
CA ASP A 171 7.89 8.50 -2.18
C ASP A 171 7.10 7.21 -1.87
N LEU A 172 6.72 6.42 -2.89
CA LEU A 172 5.93 5.20 -2.72
C LEU A 172 6.77 3.95 -2.46
N ILE A 173 8.06 3.95 -2.83
CA ILE A 173 8.94 2.77 -2.63
C ILE A 173 9.02 2.33 -1.16
N PRO A 174 9.27 3.21 -0.17
CA PRO A 174 9.33 2.83 1.23
C PRO A 174 8.01 2.22 1.72
N LEU A 175 6.88 2.81 1.33
CA LEU A 175 5.54 2.33 1.68
C LEU A 175 5.25 0.95 1.08
N HIS A 176 5.63 0.74 -0.19
CA HIS A 176 5.49 -0.55 -0.85
C HIS A 176 6.34 -1.64 -0.17
N LYS A 177 7.61 -1.34 0.16
CA LYS A 177 8.48 -2.26 0.89
C LYS A 177 7.90 -2.62 2.26
N PHE A 178 7.40 -1.63 2.99
CA PHE A 178 6.75 -1.82 4.28
C PHE A 178 5.57 -2.81 4.17
N THR A 179 4.69 -2.66 3.18
CA THR A 179 3.55 -3.59 3.00
C THR A 179 3.98 -5.02 2.67
N GLN A 180 5.11 -5.18 1.96
CA GLN A 180 5.65 -6.51 1.67
C GLN A 180 6.23 -7.20 2.91
N SER A 181 6.81 -6.42 3.84
CA SER A 181 7.42 -6.96 5.06
C SER A 181 6.38 -7.39 6.09
N HIS A 182 5.23 -6.72 6.16
CA HIS A 182 4.23 -6.91 7.22
C HIS A 182 2.94 -7.61 6.80
N ASN A 183 2.78 -7.91 5.51
CA ASN A 183 1.55 -8.54 4.97
C ASN A 183 0.26 -7.78 5.34
N VAL A 184 0.31 -6.45 5.29
CA VAL A 184 -0.83 -5.55 5.58
C VAL A 184 -1.29 -4.84 4.32
N SER A 185 -2.54 -4.36 4.31
CA SER A 185 -3.02 -3.41 3.31
C SER A 185 -2.70 -1.98 3.73
N LEU A 186 -2.09 -1.21 2.85
CA LEU A 186 -1.85 0.22 3.01
C LEU A 186 -2.63 0.98 1.95
N LEU A 187 -3.71 1.65 2.38
CA LEU A 187 -4.54 2.48 1.53
C LEU A 187 -4.10 3.95 1.64
N VAL A 188 -3.65 4.54 0.54
CA VAL A 188 -3.19 5.93 0.51
C VAL A 188 -4.13 6.77 -0.34
N VAL A 189 -4.71 7.80 0.27
CA VAL A 189 -5.57 8.77 -0.43
C VAL A 189 -4.70 9.80 -1.13
N HIS A 190 -5.01 10.05 -2.41
CA HIS A 190 -4.31 11.03 -3.23
C HIS A 190 -5.28 11.96 -3.96
N HIS A 191 -4.98 13.27 -3.96
CA HIS A 191 -5.75 14.25 -4.70
C HIS A 191 -5.21 14.42 -6.11
N THR A 192 -6.06 14.15 -7.12
CA THR A 192 -5.73 14.48 -8.51
C THR A 192 -5.74 15.99 -8.71
N ARG A 193 -4.84 16.50 -9.55
CA ARG A 193 -4.85 17.93 -9.92
C ARG A 193 -6.10 18.25 -10.77
N LYS A 194 -6.62 19.45 -10.62
CA LYS A 194 -7.61 20.02 -11.55
C LYS A 194 -6.90 20.41 -12.86
N MET A 195 -6.43 19.47 -13.63
CA MET A 195 -6.05 19.75 -15.01
C MET A 195 -7.29 19.50 -15.90
N GLN A 196 -7.51 20.39 -16.87
CA GLN A 196 -8.45 20.19 -17.98
C GLN A 196 -7.84 19.20 -18.99
N ASP A 197 -7.48 18.02 -18.50
CA ASP A 197 -7.01 16.95 -19.38
C ASP A 197 -8.15 15.96 -19.50
N ASN A 198 -8.51 15.62 -20.74
CA ASN A 198 -9.57 14.65 -21.04
C ASN A 198 -9.18 13.22 -20.66
N ASP A 199 -7.94 13.01 -20.24
CA ASP A 199 -7.43 11.72 -19.79
C ASP A 199 -7.35 11.68 -18.26
N GLN A 200 -8.19 10.84 -17.66
CA GLN A 200 -8.25 10.68 -16.19
C GLN A 200 -6.95 10.14 -15.59
N TYR A 201 -6.16 9.40 -16.37
CA TYR A 201 -4.88 8.84 -15.92
C TYR A 201 -3.80 9.91 -15.80
N ASN A 202 -3.78 10.93 -16.67
CA ASN A 202 -2.86 12.06 -16.58
C ASN A 202 -3.17 13.00 -15.40
N ALA A 203 -4.36 12.91 -14.81
CA ALA A 203 -4.76 13.74 -13.67
C ALA A 203 -4.17 13.25 -12.32
N VAL A 204 -3.61 12.04 -12.26
CA VAL A 204 -2.97 11.51 -11.05
C VAL A 204 -1.55 12.08 -10.97
N SER A 205 -1.35 13.11 -10.16
CA SER A 205 -0.06 13.77 -9.87
C SER A 205 0.73 14.31 -11.07
N GLY A 206 0.16 14.32 -12.26
CA GLY A 206 0.91 14.66 -13.48
C GLY A 206 1.95 13.59 -13.86
N SER A 207 1.79 12.37 -13.39
CA SER A 207 2.65 11.23 -13.68
C SER A 207 1.81 10.02 -14.08
N THR A 208 2.11 9.43 -15.24
CA THR A 208 1.59 8.13 -15.66
C THR A 208 2.26 6.95 -14.94
N ALA A 209 3.21 7.22 -14.04
CA ALA A 209 3.98 6.19 -13.33
C ALA A 209 3.24 5.59 -12.11
N LEU A 210 2.07 6.13 -11.74
CA LEU A 210 1.28 5.69 -10.58
C LEU A 210 0.06 4.83 -10.95
N VAL A 211 -0.06 4.42 -12.22
CA VAL A 211 -1.18 3.61 -12.71
C VAL A 211 -0.69 2.21 -13.07
#